data_8b1d835e298ef4240f014e5d23f9eacd
#
_entry.id   8b1d835e298ef4240f014e5d23f9eacd
#
_cell.length_a   1.000
_cell.length_b   1.000
_cell.length_c   1.000
_cell.angle_alpha   90.00
_cell.angle_beta   90.00
_cell.angle_gamma   90.00
#
_symmetry.space_group_name_H-M   'P 1'
#
loop_
_entity.id
_entity.type
_entity.pdbx_description
1 polymer ?
#
loop_
_entity_poly.entity_id
_entity_poly.type
_entity_poly.pdbx_seq_one_letter_code
_entity_poly.pdbx_strand_id
1 'polypeptide(L)'
;MAAERKGGFTRGKGLLEPYLARQRASRANRLIPAELRAGCILDIGCGSYPYFLAHTAFKDKFAIDQLPAAVDEGEIHWHTLNLNKEPSLPFDEAFFDVVTMLAVAEHLNPASLVNLLGEVHRTLMPGGRVIITTPAARADGLLRWMARIGLVSAEEIGEHTFAYTLPLLGWYFGRVGFGMERVHFGYFELGLNMWATADR
;
A
#
# COMPACT_ATOMS: atom_id res chain seq x y z
N MET A 1 -11.06 17.68 27.12
CA MET A 1 -10.95 16.22 27.23
C MET A 1 -11.50 15.64 25.93
N ALA A 2 -10.62 15.37 24.96
CA ALA A 2 -10.99 14.74 23.70
C ALA A 2 -11.08 13.23 23.94
N ALA A 3 -12.24 12.65 23.65
CA ALA A 3 -12.46 11.21 23.73
C ALA A 3 -11.52 10.51 22.72
N GLU A 4 -10.64 9.63 23.20
CA GLU A 4 -9.93 8.68 22.38
C GLU A 4 -10.95 7.84 21.61
N ARG A 5 -11.14 8.15 20.33
CA ARG A 5 -11.91 7.31 19.43
C ARG A 5 -11.11 6.02 19.21
N LYS A 6 -11.60 4.91 19.71
CA LYS A 6 -11.16 3.54 19.38
C LYS A 6 -11.51 3.24 17.91
N GLY A 7 -10.82 3.87 16.97
CA GLY A 7 -10.81 3.47 15.56
C GLY A 7 -9.72 2.41 15.39
N GLY A 8 -10.05 1.24 14.86
CA GLY A 8 -9.05 0.22 14.56
C GLY A 8 -8.08 0.75 13.49
N PHE A 9 -6.78 0.60 13.73
CA PHE A 9 -5.71 1.10 12.83
C PHE A 9 -5.63 0.32 11.50
N THR A 10 -6.25 -0.86 11.44
CA THR A 10 -6.29 -1.77 10.28
C THR A 10 -7.56 -2.60 10.37
N ARG A 11 -7.84 -3.43 9.37
CA ARG A 11 -8.90 -4.47 9.43
C ARG A 11 -8.63 -5.50 10.53
N GLY A 12 -7.36 -5.73 10.86
CA GLY A 12 -6.90 -6.78 11.76
C GLY A 12 -7.12 -6.48 13.22
N LYS A 13 -7.36 -7.54 14.00
CA LYS A 13 -7.51 -7.50 15.46
C LYS A 13 -6.26 -7.95 16.21
N GLY A 14 -5.11 -8.09 15.52
CA GLY A 14 -3.85 -8.49 16.13
C GLY A 14 -3.26 -7.42 17.05
N LEU A 15 -2.58 -7.83 18.12
CA LEU A 15 -1.96 -6.92 19.09
C LEU A 15 -0.88 -6.03 18.48
N LEU A 16 -0.19 -6.50 17.44
CA LEU A 16 0.90 -5.79 16.75
C LEU A 16 0.44 -4.96 15.57
N GLU A 17 -0.81 -5.07 15.13
CA GLU A 17 -1.32 -4.36 13.94
C GLU A 17 -1.07 -2.85 13.97
N PRO A 18 -1.32 -2.13 15.09
CA PRO A 18 -1.05 -0.70 15.15
C PRO A 18 0.44 -0.38 14.99
N TYR A 19 1.31 -1.22 15.53
CA TYR A 19 2.75 -1.07 15.40
C TYR A 19 3.19 -1.31 13.96
N LEU A 20 2.75 -2.40 13.32
CA LEU A 20 3.08 -2.74 11.94
C LEU A 20 2.56 -1.67 10.96
N ALA A 21 1.35 -1.16 11.15
CA ALA A 21 0.80 -0.06 10.36
C ALA A 21 1.69 1.21 10.45
N ARG A 22 2.15 1.56 11.66
CA ARG A 22 3.07 2.68 11.88
C ARG A 22 4.42 2.47 11.19
N GLN A 23 4.97 1.27 11.25
CA GLN A 23 6.25 0.95 10.60
C GLN A 23 6.13 1.04 9.07
N ARG A 24 5.06 0.50 8.48
CA ARG A 24 4.77 0.61 7.05
C ARG A 24 4.62 2.08 6.62
N ALA A 25 3.80 2.85 7.34
CA ALA A 25 3.61 4.28 7.07
C ALA A 25 4.91 5.09 7.20
N SER A 26 5.72 4.82 8.25
CA SER A 26 7.02 5.46 8.45
C SER A 26 7.98 5.11 7.31
N ARG A 27 8.01 3.84 6.87
CA ARG A 27 8.83 3.41 5.73
C ARG A 27 8.41 4.10 4.46
N ALA A 28 7.10 4.11 4.13
CA ALA A 28 6.58 4.80 2.96
C ALA A 28 6.94 6.29 2.97
N ASN A 29 6.74 6.98 4.08
CA ASN A 29 7.09 8.39 4.22
C ASN A 29 8.58 8.68 3.97
N ARG A 30 9.49 7.78 4.33
CA ARG A 30 10.94 7.94 4.07
C ARG A 30 11.32 7.71 2.60
N LEU A 31 10.49 6.99 1.86
CA LEU A 31 10.72 6.68 0.44
C LEU A 31 10.15 7.75 -0.49
N ILE A 32 9.34 8.67 0.04
CA ILE A 32 8.74 9.77 -0.73
C ILE A 32 9.72 10.94 -0.79
N PRO A 33 10.18 11.35 -1.98
CA PRO A 33 10.95 12.56 -2.18
C PRO A 33 10.19 13.81 -1.71
N ALA A 34 10.90 14.77 -1.15
CA ALA A 34 10.28 15.97 -0.60
C ALA A 34 9.55 16.80 -1.66
N GLU A 35 10.11 16.85 -2.86
CA GLU A 35 9.58 17.59 -4.01
C GLU A 35 8.21 17.09 -4.49
N LEU A 36 7.91 15.79 -4.34
CA LEU A 36 6.62 15.22 -4.75
C LEU A 36 5.48 15.53 -3.77
N ARG A 37 5.80 16.04 -2.57
CA ARG A 37 4.79 16.31 -1.53
C ARG A 37 3.91 17.54 -1.80
N ALA A 38 4.32 18.40 -2.74
CA ALA A 38 3.53 19.56 -3.17
C ALA A 38 2.37 19.17 -4.10
N GLY A 39 2.30 17.92 -4.53
CA GLY A 39 1.31 17.39 -5.47
C GLY A 39 0.26 16.48 -4.85
N CYS A 40 -0.20 15.51 -5.64
CA CYS A 40 -1.29 14.60 -5.31
C CYS A 40 -0.76 13.20 -4.94
N ILE A 41 -1.33 12.59 -3.90
CA ILE A 41 -1.05 11.20 -3.52
C ILE A 41 -2.31 10.34 -3.59
N LEU A 42 -2.14 9.10 -4.08
CA LEU A 42 -3.15 8.04 -3.98
C LEU A 42 -2.64 6.93 -3.06
N ASP A 43 -3.44 6.52 -2.08
CA ASP A 43 -3.21 5.32 -1.28
C ASP A 43 -4.24 4.25 -1.65
N ILE A 44 -3.74 3.15 -2.22
CA ILE A 44 -4.55 2.03 -2.68
C ILE A 44 -4.57 0.96 -1.58
N GLY A 45 -5.79 0.54 -1.17
CA GLY A 45 -5.97 -0.43 -0.09
C GLY A 45 -5.73 0.18 1.29
N CYS A 46 -6.16 1.42 1.49
CA CYS A 46 -5.93 2.19 2.72
C CYS A 46 -6.69 1.66 3.96
N GLY A 47 -7.55 0.63 3.79
CA GLY A 47 -8.47 0.17 4.83
C GLY A 47 -9.60 1.17 5.08
N SER A 48 -10.50 0.88 5.99
CA SER A 48 -11.60 1.80 6.35
C SER A 48 -11.13 3.06 7.12
N TYR A 49 -9.91 3.04 7.66
CA TYR A 49 -9.25 4.19 8.27
C TYR A 49 -7.90 4.42 7.56
N PRO A 50 -7.72 5.52 6.83
CA PRO A 50 -6.55 5.77 5.99
C PRO A 50 -5.36 6.28 6.82
N TYR A 51 -4.85 5.44 7.72
CA TYR A 51 -3.81 5.79 8.70
C TYR A 51 -2.61 6.49 8.06
N PHE A 52 -2.13 5.98 6.92
CA PHE A 52 -0.98 6.56 6.24
C PHE A 52 -1.28 7.98 5.74
N LEU A 53 -2.41 8.19 5.05
CA LEU A 53 -2.80 9.51 4.53
C LEU A 53 -3.06 10.53 5.63
N ALA A 54 -3.61 10.09 6.78
CA ALA A 54 -3.81 10.94 7.94
C ALA A 54 -2.48 11.42 8.58
N HIS A 55 -1.38 10.67 8.35
CA HIS A 55 -0.07 10.93 8.94
C HIS A 55 1.01 11.30 7.91
N THR A 56 0.61 11.75 6.72
CA THR A 56 1.52 12.24 5.68
C THR A 56 1.06 13.60 5.18
N ALA A 57 2.01 14.42 4.71
CA ALA A 57 1.73 15.75 4.17
C ALA A 57 1.76 15.70 2.64
N PHE A 58 0.62 16.05 2.03
CA PHE A 58 0.45 16.28 0.60
C PHE A 58 -0.59 17.37 0.39
N LYS A 59 -0.58 18.00 -0.78
CA LYS A 59 -1.57 19.01 -1.12
C LYS A 59 -2.95 18.38 -1.26
N ASP A 60 -3.06 17.33 -2.06
CA ASP A 60 -4.31 16.63 -2.31
C ASP A 60 -4.12 15.13 -2.04
N LYS A 61 -5.05 14.51 -1.31
CA LYS A 61 -4.97 13.13 -0.86
C LYS A 61 -6.16 12.34 -1.36
N PHE A 62 -5.89 11.20 -1.97
CA PHE A 62 -6.88 10.28 -2.51
C PHE A 62 -6.72 8.89 -1.90
N ALA A 63 -7.84 8.24 -1.64
CA ALA A 63 -7.91 6.91 -1.04
C ALA A 63 -8.80 5.99 -1.86
N ILE A 64 -8.35 4.76 -2.07
CA ILE A 64 -9.16 3.67 -2.64
C ILE A 64 -9.14 2.48 -1.69
N ASP A 65 -10.32 1.98 -1.35
CA ASP A 65 -10.50 0.67 -0.70
C ASP A 65 -11.84 0.04 -1.13
N GLN A 66 -11.98 -1.27 -0.97
CA GLN A 66 -13.27 -1.95 -1.17
C GLN A 66 -14.25 -1.68 -0.02
N LEU A 67 -13.77 -1.23 1.12
CA LEU A 67 -14.59 -0.80 2.25
C LEU A 67 -14.87 0.71 2.18
N PRO A 68 -16.04 1.15 2.64
CA PRO A 68 -16.32 2.58 2.79
C PRO A 68 -15.46 3.17 3.92
N ALA A 69 -15.23 4.48 3.85
CA ALA A 69 -14.57 5.22 4.92
C ALA A 69 -15.34 5.05 6.25
N ALA A 70 -14.63 4.72 7.32
CA ALA A 70 -15.20 4.64 8.66
C ALA A 70 -15.28 6.01 9.34
N VAL A 71 -14.52 6.99 8.86
CA VAL A 71 -14.44 8.36 9.37
C VAL A 71 -14.41 9.33 8.20
N ASP A 72 -15.01 10.48 8.39
CA ASP A 72 -14.92 11.60 7.47
C ASP A 72 -13.63 12.38 7.82
N GLU A 73 -12.56 12.08 7.08
CA GLU A 73 -11.30 12.81 7.14
C GLU A 73 -11.33 13.91 6.05
N GLY A 74 -12.19 14.89 6.15
CA GLY A 74 -12.58 15.92 5.19
C GLY A 74 -11.54 16.46 4.19
N GLU A 75 -10.27 16.07 4.30
CA GLU A 75 -9.17 16.38 3.38
C GLU A 75 -8.81 15.21 2.45
N ILE A 76 -9.51 14.05 2.55
CA ILE A 76 -9.18 12.85 1.77
C ILE A 76 -10.34 12.53 0.82
N HIS A 77 -10.05 12.52 -0.49
CA HIS A 77 -10.99 12.11 -1.52
C HIS A 77 -11.10 10.59 -1.57
N TRP A 78 -12.23 10.05 -1.11
CA TRP A 78 -12.45 8.60 -0.97
C TRP A 78 -13.18 8.01 -2.16
N HIS A 79 -12.63 6.90 -2.69
CA HIS A 79 -13.29 6.07 -3.70
C HIS A 79 -13.47 4.65 -3.18
N THR A 80 -14.70 4.14 -3.19
CA THR A 80 -14.97 2.74 -2.85
C THR A 80 -14.91 1.90 -4.12
N LEU A 81 -13.89 1.04 -4.23
CA LEU A 81 -13.62 0.24 -5.43
C LEU A 81 -13.03 -1.11 -5.06
N ASN A 82 -13.55 -2.19 -5.66
CA ASN A 82 -13.00 -3.53 -5.52
C ASN A 82 -12.04 -3.85 -6.67
N LEU A 83 -10.74 -3.71 -6.43
CA LEU A 83 -9.68 -3.90 -7.42
C LEU A 83 -9.54 -5.31 -7.98
N ASN A 84 -10.13 -6.32 -7.33
CA ASN A 84 -10.22 -7.68 -7.88
C ASN A 84 -11.31 -7.81 -8.96
N LYS A 85 -12.31 -6.91 -8.97
CA LYS A 85 -13.42 -6.90 -9.92
C LYS A 85 -13.29 -5.81 -10.96
N GLU A 86 -12.76 -4.67 -10.57
CA GLU A 86 -12.63 -3.46 -11.39
C GLU A 86 -11.16 -3.04 -11.39
N PRO A 87 -10.35 -3.55 -12.34
CA PRO A 87 -8.92 -3.28 -12.36
C PRO A 87 -8.55 -1.88 -12.85
N SER A 88 -9.51 -1.09 -13.33
CA SER A 88 -9.28 0.28 -13.82
C SER A 88 -9.41 1.29 -12.71
N LEU A 89 -8.43 2.21 -12.60
CA LEU A 89 -8.50 3.33 -11.67
C LEU A 89 -9.31 4.49 -12.27
N PRO A 90 -10.26 5.09 -11.51
CA PRO A 90 -11.16 6.14 -11.99
C PRO A 90 -10.46 7.53 -12.03
N PHE A 91 -9.24 7.58 -12.55
CA PHE A 91 -8.44 8.78 -12.63
C PHE A 91 -7.83 8.95 -14.03
N ASP A 92 -7.55 10.19 -14.38
CA ASP A 92 -6.91 10.53 -15.64
C ASP A 92 -5.45 10.05 -15.69
N GLU A 93 -4.89 10.01 -16.89
CA GLU A 93 -3.46 9.76 -17.09
C GLU A 93 -2.64 10.90 -16.46
N ALA A 94 -1.48 10.57 -15.89
CA ALA A 94 -0.54 11.52 -15.32
C ALA A 94 -1.18 12.48 -14.27
N PHE A 95 -1.92 11.92 -13.32
CA PHE A 95 -2.64 12.68 -12.29
C PHE A 95 -1.90 12.71 -10.95
N PHE A 96 -1.20 11.62 -10.56
CA PHE A 96 -0.59 11.49 -9.25
C PHE A 96 0.92 11.68 -9.26
N ASP A 97 1.45 12.37 -8.27
CA ASP A 97 2.88 12.45 -7.99
C ASP A 97 3.36 11.20 -7.25
N VAL A 98 2.52 10.65 -6.36
CA VAL A 98 2.84 9.44 -5.60
C VAL A 98 1.64 8.50 -5.57
N VAL A 99 1.91 7.20 -5.73
CA VAL A 99 0.93 6.13 -5.46
C VAL A 99 1.52 5.18 -4.44
N THR A 100 0.75 4.83 -3.41
CA THR A 100 1.15 3.85 -2.39
C THR A 100 0.24 2.64 -2.39
N MET A 101 0.84 1.46 -2.12
CA MET A 101 0.17 0.17 -1.92
C MET A 101 0.82 -0.49 -0.70
N LEU A 102 0.27 -0.24 0.49
CA LEU A 102 0.89 -0.67 1.75
C LEU A 102 0.21 -1.93 2.29
N ALA A 103 0.86 -3.09 2.14
CA ALA A 103 0.31 -4.41 2.47
C ALA A 103 -0.99 -4.74 1.69
N VAL A 104 -0.92 -4.59 0.37
CA VAL A 104 -2.05 -4.83 -0.56
C VAL A 104 -1.71 -5.90 -1.59
N ALA A 105 -0.47 -5.93 -2.07
CA ALA A 105 -0.06 -6.82 -3.16
C ALA A 105 -0.34 -8.30 -2.82
N GLU A 106 -0.11 -8.73 -1.58
CA GLU A 106 -0.33 -10.10 -1.09
C GLU A 106 -1.78 -10.59 -1.19
N HIS A 107 -2.74 -9.67 -1.27
CA HIS A 107 -4.17 -9.97 -1.43
C HIS A 107 -4.62 -10.05 -2.88
N LEU A 108 -3.75 -9.69 -3.83
CA LEU A 108 -4.02 -9.69 -5.25
C LEU A 108 -3.41 -10.93 -5.91
N ASN A 109 -4.13 -11.54 -6.84
CA ASN A 109 -3.52 -12.54 -7.70
C ASN A 109 -2.56 -11.87 -8.71
N PRO A 110 -1.60 -12.62 -9.29
CA PRO A 110 -0.59 -12.06 -10.19
C PRO A 110 -1.15 -11.26 -11.37
N ALA A 111 -2.25 -11.73 -11.97
CA ALA A 111 -2.87 -11.04 -13.11
C ALA A 111 -3.49 -9.70 -12.70
N SER A 112 -4.20 -9.68 -11.56
CA SER A 112 -4.78 -8.46 -10.99
C SER A 112 -3.69 -7.45 -10.60
N LEU A 113 -2.57 -7.92 -10.03
CA LEU A 113 -1.46 -7.05 -9.68
C LEU A 113 -0.82 -6.41 -10.93
N VAL A 114 -0.60 -7.18 -12.01
CA VAL A 114 -0.07 -6.64 -13.27
C VAL A 114 -1.00 -5.57 -13.85
N ASN A 115 -2.31 -5.85 -13.90
CA ASN A 115 -3.30 -4.89 -14.41
C ASN A 115 -3.30 -3.62 -13.55
N LEU A 116 -3.33 -3.75 -12.23
CA LEU A 116 -3.31 -2.61 -11.32
C LEU A 116 -2.02 -1.80 -11.44
N LEU A 117 -0.86 -2.44 -11.57
CA LEU A 117 0.42 -1.74 -11.78
C LEU A 117 0.46 -1.02 -13.13
N GLY A 118 -0.20 -1.55 -14.17
CA GLY A 118 -0.40 -0.85 -15.44
C GLY A 118 -1.21 0.44 -15.28
N GLU A 119 -2.30 0.38 -14.51
CA GLU A 119 -3.11 1.56 -14.18
C GLU A 119 -2.35 2.55 -13.29
N VAL A 120 -1.57 2.06 -12.32
CA VAL A 120 -0.67 2.90 -11.51
C VAL A 120 0.34 3.61 -12.41
N HIS A 121 0.98 2.89 -13.35
CA HIS A 121 1.90 3.50 -14.30
C HIS A 121 1.20 4.56 -15.15
N ARG A 122 -0.03 4.29 -15.63
CA ARG A 122 -0.81 5.25 -16.42
C ARG A 122 -1.14 6.52 -15.64
N THR A 123 -1.57 6.37 -14.39
CA THR A 123 -2.04 7.49 -13.56
C THR A 123 -0.92 8.28 -12.87
N LEU A 124 0.29 7.73 -12.76
CA LEU A 124 1.45 8.48 -12.27
C LEU A 124 1.89 9.54 -13.27
N MET A 125 2.29 10.71 -12.79
CA MET A 125 2.97 11.74 -13.58
C MET A 125 4.36 11.26 -14.04
N PRO A 126 4.91 11.79 -15.15
CA PRO A 126 6.34 11.63 -15.43
C PRO A 126 7.19 12.13 -14.26
N GLY A 127 8.07 11.27 -13.72
CA GLY A 127 8.83 11.54 -12.50
C GLY A 127 8.09 11.23 -11.20
N GLY A 128 6.82 10.81 -11.28
CA GLY A 128 6.05 10.33 -10.13
C GLY A 128 6.51 8.95 -9.66
N ARG A 129 6.22 8.61 -8.41
CA ARG A 129 6.72 7.40 -7.73
C ARG A 129 5.61 6.50 -7.22
N VAL A 130 5.70 5.19 -7.53
CA VAL A 130 4.95 4.17 -6.81
C VAL A 130 5.77 3.59 -5.66
N ILE A 131 5.12 3.29 -4.53
CA ILE A 131 5.71 2.66 -3.35
C ILE A 131 4.84 1.47 -2.94
N ILE A 132 5.44 0.28 -2.91
CA ILE A 132 4.78 -0.95 -2.47
C ILE A 132 5.48 -1.46 -1.22
N THR A 133 4.69 -1.87 -0.23
CA THR A 133 5.18 -2.71 0.87
C THR A 133 4.38 -4.00 0.92
N THR A 134 5.04 -5.12 1.21
CA THR A 134 4.40 -6.44 1.34
C THR A 134 5.26 -7.34 2.22
N PRO A 135 4.68 -8.33 2.92
CA PRO A 135 5.46 -9.33 3.64
C PRO A 135 6.45 -10.06 2.72
N ALA A 136 7.64 -10.31 3.22
CA ALA A 136 8.61 -11.12 2.49
C ALA A 136 8.16 -12.58 2.46
N ALA A 137 8.30 -13.26 1.32
CA ALA A 137 7.90 -14.68 1.17
C ALA A 137 8.47 -15.58 2.29
N ARG A 138 9.69 -15.30 2.76
CA ARG A 138 10.33 -16.02 3.88
C ARG A 138 9.67 -15.80 5.23
N ALA A 139 8.85 -14.76 5.38
CA ALA A 139 8.16 -14.43 6.63
C ALA A 139 6.85 -15.20 6.82
N ASP A 140 6.32 -15.86 5.77
CA ASP A 140 4.99 -16.50 5.78
C ASP A 140 4.83 -17.49 6.95
N GLY A 141 5.81 -18.36 7.17
CA GLY A 141 5.76 -19.33 8.27
C GLY A 141 5.72 -18.67 9.66
N LEU A 142 6.49 -17.59 9.86
CA LEU A 142 6.49 -16.83 11.11
C LEU A 142 5.18 -16.07 11.29
N LEU A 143 4.67 -15.42 10.24
CA LEU A 143 3.41 -14.71 10.29
C LEU A 143 2.24 -15.63 10.62
N ARG A 144 2.17 -16.82 10.03
CA ARG A 144 1.17 -17.85 10.38
C ARG A 144 1.28 -18.33 11.82
N TRP A 145 2.50 -18.47 12.34
CA TRP A 145 2.71 -18.79 13.75
C TRP A 145 2.25 -17.64 14.65
N MET A 146 2.61 -16.40 14.35
CA MET A 146 2.17 -15.20 15.08
C MET A 146 0.64 -15.03 15.05
N ALA A 147 -0.01 -15.37 13.94
CA ALA A 147 -1.46 -15.38 13.81
C ALA A 147 -2.12 -16.38 14.77
N ARG A 148 -1.53 -17.59 14.91
CA ARG A 148 -2.05 -18.62 15.85
C ARG A 148 -2.03 -18.19 17.30
N ILE A 149 -1.09 -17.33 17.69
CA ILE A 149 -0.98 -16.80 19.07
C ILE A 149 -1.58 -15.41 19.23
N GLY A 150 -2.31 -14.91 18.21
CA GLY A 150 -3.06 -13.64 18.29
C GLY A 150 -2.22 -12.36 18.21
N LEU A 151 -0.95 -12.45 17.83
CA LEU A 151 -0.07 -11.27 17.67
C LEU A 151 -0.40 -10.49 16.40
N VAL A 152 -0.77 -11.17 15.32
CA VAL A 152 -1.24 -10.57 14.06
C VAL A 152 -2.61 -11.15 13.72
N SER A 153 -3.33 -10.50 12.81
CA SER A 153 -4.66 -10.94 12.40
C SER A 153 -4.61 -12.26 11.64
N ALA A 154 -5.24 -13.30 12.18
CA ALA A 154 -5.37 -14.58 11.49
C ALA A 154 -6.24 -14.47 10.22
N GLU A 155 -7.21 -13.56 10.22
CA GLU A 155 -8.09 -13.28 9.09
C GLU A 155 -7.29 -12.67 7.93
N GLU A 156 -6.51 -11.61 8.19
CA GLU A 156 -5.65 -10.98 7.18
C GLU A 156 -4.60 -11.95 6.62
N ILE A 157 -3.91 -12.72 7.50
CA ILE A 157 -2.93 -13.73 7.06
C ILE A 157 -3.60 -14.85 6.25
N GLY A 158 -4.85 -15.22 6.56
CA GLY A 158 -5.63 -16.20 5.80
C GLY A 158 -6.00 -15.72 4.38
N GLU A 159 -6.11 -14.41 4.18
CA GLU A 159 -6.41 -13.78 2.90
C GLU A 159 -5.17 -13.61 2.00
N HIS A 160 -3.96 -13.89 2.49
CA HIS A 160 -2.76 -13.83 1.66
C HIS A 160 -2.84 -14.89 0.55
N THR A 161 -3.04 -14.43 -0.66
CA THR A 161 -3.18 -15.30 -1.84
C THR A 161 -1.82 -15.64 -2.42
N PHE A 162 -0.86 -14.72 -2.35
CA PHE A 162 0.47 -14.87 -2.93
C PHE A 162 1.57 -14.30 -2.03
N ALA A 163 2.73 -14.95 -2.07
CA ALA A 163 3.95 -14.47 -1.45
C ALA A 163 4.90 -13.94 -2.54
N TYR A 164 5.20 -12.67 -2.47
CA TYR A 164 6.06 -12.00 -3.45
C TYR A 164 7.53 -12.02 -3.03
N THR A 165 8.40 -11.91 -4.02
CA THR A 165 9.85 -11.72 -3.87
C THR A 165 10.29 -10.46 -4.59
N LEU A 166 11.42 -9.87 -4.20
CA LEU A 166 11.93 -8.65 -4.85
C LEU A 166 12.17 -8.82 -6.36
N PRO A 167 12.78 -9.94 -6.85
CA PRO A 167 12.92 -10.17 -8.28
C PRO A 167 11.58 -10.24 -9.01
N LEU A 168 10.55 -10.84 -8.39
CA LEU A 168 9.23 -10.94 -8.99
C LEU A 168 8.54 -9.57 -9.08
N LEU A 169 8.65 -8.72 -8.06
CA LEU A 169 8.15 -7.34 -8.11
C LEU A 169 8.88 -6.54 -9.19
N GLY A 170 10.20 -6.71 -9.34
CA GLY A 170 10.97 -6.09 -10.41
C GLY A 170 10.47 -6.50 -11.79
N TRP A 171 10.19 -7.79 -11.98
CA TRP A 171 9.64 -8.28 -13.24
C TRP A 171 8.27 -7.64 -13.55
N TYR A 172 7.39 -7.50 -12.54
CA TYR A 172 6.10 -6.84 -12.72
C TYR A 172 6.26 -5.37 -13.12
N PHE A 173 7.14 -4.62 -12.46
CA PHE A 173 7.41 -3.23 -12.81
C PHE A 173 7.92 -3.10 -14.26
N GLY A 174 8.90 -3.90 -14.66
CA GLY A 174 9.39 -3.92 -16.04
C GLY A 174 8.31 -4.29 -17.04
N ARG A 175 7.43 -5.25 -16.69
CA ARG A 175 6.33 -5.72 -17.55
C ARG A 175 5.32 -4.63 -17.88
N VAL A 176 5.09 -3.66 -16.98
CA VAL A 176 4.11 -2.58 -17.15
C VAL A 176 4.72 -1.25 -17.60
N GLY A 177 6.04 -1.21 -17.85
CA GLY A 177 6.70 -0.07 -18.49
C GLY A 177 7.61 0.77 -17.59
N PHE A 178 7.81 0.41 -16.31
CA PHE A 178 8.81 1.10 -15.48
C PHE A 178 10.23 0.75 -15.92
N GLY A 179 11.10 1.75 -16.03
CA GLY A 179 12.53 1.55 -16.31
C GLY A 179 13.22 0.87 -15.13
N MET A 180 13.92 -0.24 -15.38
CA MET A 180 14.55 -1.04 -14.31
C MET A 180 15.65 -0.28 -13.56
N GLU A 181 16.26 0.72 -14.19
CA GLU A 181 17.22 1.63 -13.58
C GLU A 181 16.62 2.57 -12.53
N ARG A 182 15.30 2.70 -12.54
CA ARG A 182 14.50 3.53 -11.61
C ARG A 182 13.74 2.71 -10.57
N VAL A 183 13.99 1.40 -10.52
CA VAL A 183 13.36 0.48 -9.57
C VAL A 183 14.32 0.22 -8.42
N HIS A 184 13.85 0.46 -7.18
CA HIS A 184 14.64 0.25 -5.97
C HIS A 184 13.90 -0.68 -5.01
N PHE A 185 14.65 -1.46 -4.26
CA PHE A 185 14.13 -2.49 -3.37
C PHE A 185 14.85 -2.49 -2.03
N GLY A 186 14.17 -3.01 -1.01
CA GLY A 186 14.81 -3.29 0.26
C GLY A 186 13.91 -4.03 1.22
N TYR A 187 14.48 -4.33 2.37
CA TYR A 187 13.80 -4.97 3.48
C TYR A 187 13.69 -4.03 4.68
N PHE A 188 12.72 -4.29 5.55
CA PHE A 188 12.58 -3.64 6.85
C PHE A 188 11.98 -4.63 7.86
N GLU A 189 11.85 -4.22 9.13
CA GLU A 189 11.35 -5.10 10.21
C GLU A 189 12.11 -6.43 10.28
N LEU A 190 13.44 -6.35 10.43
CA LEU A 190 14.34 -7.53 10.48
C LEU A 190 14.22 -8.44 9.25
N GLY A 191 13.76 -7.87 8.13
CA GLY A 191 13.58 -8.61 6.88
C GLY A 191 12.26 -9.36 6.76
N LEU A 192 11.31 -9.15 7.65
CA LEU A 192 9.97 -9.74 7.58
C LEU A 192 9.11 -9.05 6.54
N ASN A 193 9.35 -7.77 6.29
CA ASN A 193 8.69 -6.99 5.26
C ASN A 193 9.69 -6.49 4.22
N MET A 194 9.23 -6.29 3.02
CA MET A 194 9.98 -5.69 1.92
C MET A 194 9.24 -4.49 1.36
N TRP A 195 9.99 -3.61 0.73
CA TRP A 195 9.47 -2.48 -0.02
C TRP A 195 10.07 -2.46 -1.41
N ALA A 196 9.31 -1.90 -2.33
CA ALA A 196 9.74 -1.62 -3.69
C ALA A 196 9.27 -0.22 -4.09
N THR A 197 10.09 0.51 -4.84
CA THR A 197 9.71 1.78 -5.48
C THR A 197 10.06 1.73 -6.95
N ALA A 198 9.26 2.42 -7.77
CA ALA A 198 9.56 2.63 -9.17
C ALA A 198 9.13 4.05 -9.56
N ASP A 199 9.96 4.74 -10.35
CA ASP A 199 9.65 6.07 -10.88
C ASP A 199 9.23 5.97 -12.36
N ARG A 200 8.16 6.69 -12.72
CA ARG A 200 7.68 6.76 -14.11
C ARG A 200 8.56 7.66 -15.00
#